data_1810e8a9409cad223e4a9ec3f0a588d4
#
_entry.id   1810e8a9409cad223e4a9ec3f0a588d4
#
_cell.length_a   1.000
_cell.length_b   1.000
_cell.length_c   1.000
_cell.angle_alpha   90.00
_cell.angle_beta   90.00
_cell.angle_gamma   90.00
#
_symmetry.space_group_name_H-M   'P 1'
#
loop_
_entity.id
_entity.type
_entity.pdbx_description
1 polymer ?
#
loop_
_entity_poly.entity_id
_entity_poly.type
_entity_poly.pdbx_seq_one_letter_code
_entity_poly.pdbx_strand_id
1 'polypeptide(L)'
;MLDVKTRVLDNYVGGRWTPALAPAELLDVVNPATGAAIAQVPLSGAADVNAAVEAARAALPKWRAVSTIARAQRLFELRERLAARAEDLARAVTTEMGKTIGDARAEVARMIEMVECACAVPTTMQGRILEDVSRNIDAETIRQPVGVCAAIVPFNFPAMVPFWFLPFAIACGNTFVLKPSEQVPMTQQIAFEELDALGLPPGVVNLVNGGREVVESLLDHPGVDAISFVGSAPVAKLVYERAARAGKRVQALGGAKNHIVVMPDAVIDRTVEGIIGSAFGAAGQRCMAGSVVVTVGEAHERLIGPLTEATRALHVGDGMRDGSDVGPVISCSARDRIAGWIERGVDGGARALVDGRAAAGELDPAGAFLGATILDEVTPEMEIAREEVFGPVLTLIRAASLDDAIEIVNSSAYGNGSSIFTESGAAARRFRHEVQVGMIGVNIGVAAPVAFFPFSGWKDSFFGDLHAHGPDAVEFFTRKKTITSRWFSSGQGSGSYFVEPAGATGQ
;
A
#
# COMPACT_ATOMS: atom_id res chain seq x y z
N MET A 1 -6.89 -6.83 -40.37
CA MET A 1 -6.90 -6.42 -38.95
C MET A 1 -8.36 -6.52 -38.50
N LEU A 2 -8.70 -7.51 -37.70
CA LEU A 2 -10.01 -7.56 -37.08
C LEU A 2 -10.09 -6.41 -36.08
N ASP A 3 -11.07 -5.55 -36.26
CA ASP A 3 -11.41 -4.44 -35.37
C ASP A 3 -11.91 -5.05 -34.04
N VAL A 4 -10.99 -5.43 -33.16
CA VAL A 4 -11.32 -5.89 -31.81
C VAL A 4 -11.74 -4.65 -31.05
N LYS A 5 -13.06 -4.37 -31.00
CA LYS A 5 -13.59 -3.33 -30.12
C LYS A 5 -13.03 -3.55 -28.72
N THR A 6 -12.13 -2.70 -28.32
CA THR A 6 -11.54 -2.72 -26.97
C THR A 6 -12.67 -2.57 -25.96
N ARG A 7 -12.79 -3.53 -25.01
CA ARG A 7 -13.86 -3.53 -23.99
C ARG A 7 -13.78 -2.25 -23.16
N VAL A 8 -14.87 -1.50 -23.07
CA VAL A 8 -15.02 -0.42 -22.10
C VAL A 8 -15.39 -1.02 -20.74
N LEU A 9 -14.68 -0.64 -19.70
CA LEU A 9 -14.92 -1.09 -18.33
C LEU A 9 -16.03 -0.29 -17.68
N ASP A 10 -16.83 -0.96 -16.84
CA ASP A 10 -17.92 -0.34 -16.11
C ASP A 10 -17.51 0.03 -14.67
N ASN A 11 -18.28 0.91 -14.05
CA ASN A 11 -18.30 1.10 -12.60
C ASN A 11 -19.13 -0.02 -11.96
N TYR A 12 -18.91 -0.30 -10.67
CA TYR A 12 -19.77 -1.19 -9.89
C TYR A 12 -20.41 -0.37 -8.76
N VAL A 13 -21.70 -0.10 -8.90
CA VAL A 13 -22.42 0.80 -7.98
C VAL A 13 -23.74 0.17 -7.55
N GLY A 14 -23.97 0.14 -6.25
CA GLY A 14 -25.24 -0.36 -5.69
C GLY A 14 -25.55 -1.82 -6.06
N GLY A 15 -24.50 -2.67 -6.18
CA GLY A 15 -24.65 -4.08 -6.54
C GLY A 15 -24.86 -4.34 -8.03
N ARG A 16 -24.45 -3.42 -8.91
CA ARG A 16 -24.62 -3.54 -10.36
C ARG A 16 -23.44 -2.94 -11.11
N TRP A 17 -23.05 -3.59 -12.20
CA TRP A 17 -22.16 -3.03 -13.19
C TRP A 17 -22.92 -1.99 -14.01
N THR A 18 -22.40 -0.78 -14.07
CA THR A 18 -23.03 0.37 -14.73
C THR A 18 -22.00 1.17 -15.51
N PRO A 19 -22.32 1.62 -16.73
CA PRO A 19 -21.46 2.59 -17.41
C PRO A 19 -21.40 3.90 -16.62
N ALA A 20 -20.41 4.74 -16.90
CA ALA A 20 -20.34 6.09 -16.35
C ALA A 20 -21.62 6.88 -16.67
N LEU A 21 -22.14 7.63 -15.68
CA LEU A 21 -23.44 8.33 -15.77
C LEU A 21 -23.44 9.50 -16.75
N ALA A 22 -22.31 10.17 -16.92
CA ALA A 22 -22.12 11.23 -17.90
C ALA A 22 -21.26 10.71 -19.07
N PRO A 23 -21.33 11.33 -20.28
CA PRO A 23 -20.34 11.06 -21.31
C PRO A 23 -18.95 11.32 -20.74
N ALA A 24 -18.25 10.23 -20.39
CA ALA A 24 -16.91 10.31 -19.84
C ALA A 24 -15.89 10.18 -20.97
N GLU A 25 -14.78 10.91 -20.85
CA GLU A 25 -13.58 10.63 -21.63
C GLU A 25 -13.14 9.18 -21.35
N LEU A 26 -12.73 8.46 -22.38
CA LEU A 26 -12.22 7.11 -22.25
C LEU A 26 -10.70 7.16 -22.33
N LEU A 27 -10.04 6.53 -21.36
CA LEU A 27 -8.59 6.35 -21.35
C LEU A 27 -8.28 4.90 -21.72
N ASP A 28 -7.33 4.71 -22.64
CA ASP A 28 -6.82 3.38 -22.97
C ASP A 28 -6.04 2.79 -21.81
N VAL A 29 -6.38 1.58 -21.40
CA VAL A 29 -5.57 0.72 -20.55
C VAL A 29 -4.57 0.00 -21.43
N VAL A 30 -3.30 0.23 -21.22
CA VAL A 30 -2.24 -0.22 -22.11
C VAL A 30 -1.43 -1.35 -21.46
N ASN A 31 -1.15 -2.40 -22.22
CA ASN A 31 -0.13 -3.37 -21.82
C ASN A 31 1.26 -2.74 -21.97
N PRO A 32 2.01 -2.49 -20.90
CA PRO A 32 3.28 -1.79 -20.95
C PRO A 32 4.39 -2.59 -21.66
N ALA A 33 4.21 -3.90 -21.87
CA ALA A 33 5.17 -4.71 -22.61
C ALA A 33 5.05 -4.56 -24.14
N THR A 34 3.84 -4.22 -24.64
CA THR A 34 3.55 -4.21 -26.08
C THR A 34 3.08 -2.85 -26.60
N GLY A 35 2.77 -1.90 -25.70
CA GLY A 35 2.13 -0.64 -26.07
C GLY A 35 0.68 -0.77 -26.56
N ALA A 36 0.11 -1.99 -26.60
CA ALA A 36 -1.23 -2.23 -27.12
C ALA A 36 -2.29 -1.86 -26.08
N ALA A 37 -3.37 -1.22 -26.53
CA ALA A 37 -4.56 -1.02 -25.72
C ALA A 37 -5.27 -2.37 -25.49
N ILE A 38 -5.57 -2.68 -24.22
CA ILE A 38 -6.19 -3.95 -23.79
C ILE A 38 -7.61 -3.77 -23.26
N ALA A 39 -7.94 -2.56 -22.81
CA ALA A 39 -9.27 -2.13 -22.40
C ALA A 39 -9.36 -0.60 -22.50
N GLN A 40 -10.57 -0.08 -22.28
CA GLN A 40 -10.77 1.35 -22.06
C GLN A 40 -11.48 1.56 -20.74
N VAL A 41 -11.07 2.58 -19.98
CA VAL A 41 -11.65 2.92 -18.69
C VAL A 41 -12.29 4.31 -18.78
N PRO A 42 -13.53 4.50 -18.26
CA PRO A 42 -14.15 5.83 -18.23
C PRO A 42 -13.46 6.69 -17.17
N LEU A 43 -13.20 7.94 -17.51
CA LEU A 43 -12.87 8.98 -16.55
C LEU A 43 -14.18 9.54 -15.96
N SER A 44 -14.76 8.77 -15.03
CA SER A 44 -16.02 9.12 -14.34
C SER A 44 -15.90 10.45 -13.60
N GLY A 45 -17.03 11.07 -13.30
CA GLY A 45 -17.09 12.37 -12.66
C GLY A 45 -17.79 12.38 -11.29
N ALA A 46 -18.08 13.57 -10.80
CA ALA A 46 -18.73 13.80 -9.51
C ALA A 46 -20.09 13.10 -9.38
N ALA A 47 -20.86 12.96 -10.47
CA ALA A 47 -22.15 12.29 -10.47
C ALA A 47 -22.04 10.79 -10.13
N ASP A 48 -21.00 10.11 -10.66
CA ASP A 48 -20.74 8.70 -10.38
C ASP A 48 -20.32 8.50 -8.91
N VAL A 49 -19.47 9.40 -8.39
CA VAL A 49 -19.07 9.40 -6.98
C VAL A 49 -20.30 9.59 -6.09
N ASN A 50 -21.16 10.55 -6.40
CA ASN A 50 -22.40 10.78 -5.64
C ASN A 50 -23.30 9.54 -5.64
N ALA A 51 -23.50 8.90 -6.78
CA ALA A 51 -24.30 7.68 -6.88
C ALA A 51 -23.71 6.54 -6.03
N ALA A 52 -22.39 6.35 -6.06
CA ALA A 52 -21.69 5.31 -5.27
C ALA A 52 -21.79 5.60 -3.76
N VAL A 53 -21.60 6.86 -3.34
CA VAL A 53 -21.67 7.24 -1.93
C VAL A 53 -23.12 7.13 -1.41
N GLU A 54 -24.13 7.55 -2.19
CA GLU A 54 -25.54 7.39 -1.82
C GLU A 54 -25.93 5.90 -1.69
N ALA A 55 -25.47 5.04 -2.62
CA ALA A 55 -25.66 3.60 -2.50
C ALA A 55 -25.00 3.05 -1.24
N ALA A 56 -23.78 3.48 -0.94
CA ALA A 56 -23.03 3.08 0.26
C ALA A 56 -23.77 3.52 1.54
N ARG A 57 -24.28 4.76 1.59
CA ARG A 57 -25.06 5.27 2.73
C ARG A 57 -26.35 4.51 2.93
N ALA A 58 -27.06 4.19 1.87
CA ALA A 58 -28.30 3.41 1.94
C ALA A 58 -28.07 1.98 2.42
N ALA A 59 -26.94 1.37 2.08
CA ALA A 59 -26.57 0.02 2.52
C ALA A 59 -26.08 -0.04 3.97
N LEU A 60 -25.47 1.03 4.48
CA LEU A 60 -24.79 1.07 5.78
C LEU A 60 -25.65 0.59 6.96
N PRO A 61 -26.91 1.03 7.16
CA PRO A 61 -27.73 0.56 8.28
C PRO A 61 -27.96 -0.95 8.26
N LYS A 62 -28.24 -1.51 7.07
CA LYS A 62 -28.48 -2.95 6.89
C LYS A 62 -27.20 -3.76 7.12
N TRP A 63 -26.06 -3.32 6.59
CA TRP A 63 -24.79 -3.98 6.77
C TRP A 63 -24.29 -3.91 8.21
N ARG A 64 -24.43 -2.79 8.87
CA ARG A 64 -24.11 -2.59 10.28
C ARG A 64 -24.95 -3.51 11.21
N ALA A 65 -26.18 -3.83 10.84
CA ALA A 65 -27.05 -4.74 11.58
C ALA A 65 -26.65 -6.21 11.44
N VAL A 66 -25.86 -6.59 10.42
CA VAL A 66 -25.31 -7.93 10.27
C VAL A 66 -24.29 -8.16 11.39
N SER A 67 -24.37 -9.31 12.07
CA SER A 67 -23.43 -9.63 13.15
C SER A 67 -21.99 -9.69 12.65
N THR A 68 -21.03 -9.36 13.51
CA THR A 68 -19.60 -9.36 13.17
C THR A 68 -19.14 -10.73 12.68
N ILE A 69 -19.66 -11.83 13.30
CA ILE A 69 -19.37 -13.20 12.87
C ILE A 69 -19.90 -13.47 11.45
N ALA A 70 -21.14 -13.06 11.17
CA ALA A 70 -21.72 -13.27 9.84
C ALA A 70 -20.99 -12.46 8.76
N ARG A 71 -20.49 -11.26 9.07
CA ARG A 71 -19.61 -10.50 8.15
C ARG A 71 -18.28 -11.23 7.90
N ALA A 72 -17.65 -11.78 8.95
CA ALA A 72 -16.42 -12.56 8.80
C ALA A 72 -16.63 -13.80 7.92
N GLN A 73 -17.77 -14.49 8.04
CA GLN A 73 -18.10 -15.63 7.17
C GLN A 73 -18.12 -15.26 5.68
N ARG A 74 -18.59 -14.04 5.33
CA ARG A 74 -18.50 -13.55 3.93
C ARG A 74 -17.06 -13.33 3.49
N LEU A 75 -16.16 -12.96 4.39
CA LEU A 75 -14.73 -12.84 4.06
C LEU A 75 -14.06 -14.19 3.89
N PHE A 76 -14.40 -15.22 4.67
CA PHE A 76 -13.94 -16.58 4.39
C PHE A 76 -14.37 -17.05 3.00
N GLU A 77 -15.61 -16.79 2.60
CA GLU A 77 -16.10 -17.10 1.26
C GLU A 77 -15.33 -16.30 0.19
N LEU A 78 -15.10 -15.00 0.41
CA LEU A 78 -14.30 -14.16 -0.49
C LEU A 78 -12.88 -14.72 -0.66
N ARG A 79 -12.25 -15.14 0.43
CA ARG A 79 -10.92 -15.73 0.42
C ARG A 79 -10.85 -16.93 -0.53
N GLU A 80 -11.83 -17.86 -0.43
CA GLU A 80 -11.88 -19.05 -1.28
C GLU A 80 -12.09 -18.70 -2.76
N ARG A 81 -12.97 -17.73 -3.03
CA ARG A 81 -13.24 -17.25 -4.39
C ARG A 81 -12.00 -16.60 -5.02
N LEU A 82 -11.32 -15.71 -4.30
CA LEU A 82 -10.08 -15.09 -4.79
C LEU A 82 -8.96 -16.11 -4.98
N ALA A 83 -8.85 -17.11 -4.09
CA ALA A 83 -7.88 -18.19 -4.25
C ALA A 83 -8.16 -19.03 -5.51
N ALA A 84 -9.42 -19.29 -5.83
CA ALA A 84 -9.81 -19.99 -7.07
C ALA A 84 -9.50 -19.17 -8.34
N ARG A 85 -9.45 -17.84 -8.26
CA ARG A 85 -9.15 -16.93 -9.38
C ARG A 85 -7.71 -16.37 -9.33
N ALA A 86 -6.83 -16.94 -8.47
CA ALA A 86 -5.51 -16.37 -8.23
C ALA A 86 -4.65 -16.22 -9.48
N GLU A 87 -4.69 -17.21 -10.37
CA GLU A 87 -3.93 -17.14 -11.64
C GLU A 87 -4.51 -16.12 -12.62
N ASP A 88 -5.84 -15.97 -12.71
CA ASP A 88 -6.47 -14.95 -13.54
C ASP A 88 -6.12 -13.54 -13.07
N LEU A 89 -6.14 -13.32 -11.74
CA LEU A 89 -5.73 -12.08 -11.12
C LEU A 89 -4.23 -11.80 -11.39
N ALA A 90 -3.37 -12.78 -11.23
CA ALA A 90 -1.92 -12.60 -11.48
C ALA A 90 -1.65 -12.25 -12.95
N ARG A 91 -2.33 -12.90 -13.89
CA ARG A 91 -2.23 -12.58 -15.32
C ARG A 91 -2.74 -11.17 -15.62
N ALA A 92 -3.86 -10.75 -15.02
CA ALA A 92 -4.37 -9.39 -15.18
C ALA A 92 -3.35 -8.36 -14.66
N VAL A 93 -2.78 -8.58 -13.46
CA VAL A 93 -1.74 -7.73 -12.89
C VAL A 93 -0.54 -7.60 -13.83
N THR A 94 0.00 -8.73 -14.34
CA THR A 94 1.14 -8.68 -15.27
C THR A 94 0.79 -7.96 -16.56
N THR A 95 -0.41 -8.22 -17.11
CA THR A 95 -0.83 -7.64 -18.39
C THR A 95 -1.01 -6.13 -18.34
N GLU A 96 -1.60 -5.58 -17.26
CA GLU A 96 -1.88 -4.14 -17.17
C GLU A 96 -0.77 -3.33 -16.48
N MET A 97 0.06 -3.97 -15.62
CA MET A 97 1.10 -3.27 -14.86
C MET A 97 2.53 -3.58 -15.34
N GLY A 98 2.74 -4.77 -15.93
CA GLY A 98 4.01 -5.15 -16.54
C GLY A 98 4.98 -5.95 -15.66
N LYS A 99 4.78 -6.06 -14.35
CA LYS A 99 5.65 -6.88 -13.49
C LYS A 99 5.64 -8.35 -13.92
N THR A 100 6.67 -9.11 -13.53
CA THR A 100 6.75 -10.53 -13.85
C THR A 100 5.58 -11.31 -13.29
N ILE A 101 5.20 -12.42 -13.94
CA ILE A 101 4.12 -13.28 -13.46
C ILE A 101 4.43 -13.86 -12.07
N GLY A 102 5.72 -14.05 -11.74
CA GLY A 102 6.16 -14.44 -10.40
C GLY A 102 5.86 -13.37 -9.34
N ASP A 103 6.20 -12.11 -9.63
CA ASP A 103 5.85 -10.96 -8.76
C ASP A 103 4.34 -10.78 -8.61
N ALA A 104 3.58 -10.98 -9.71
CA ALA A 104 2.13 -10.85 -9.69
C ALA A 104 1.45 -11.96 -8.86
N ARG A 105 1.93 -13.21 -8.95
CA ARG A 105 1.46 -14.31 -8.09
C ARG A 105 1.75 -14.03 -6.61
N ALA A 106 2.93 -13.51 -6.30
CA ALA A 106 3.28 -13.10 -4.94
C ALA A 106 2.39 -11.96 -4.43
N GLU A 107 2.05 -10.98 -5.28
CA GLU A 107 1.11 -9.91 -4.94
C GLU A 107 -0.30 -10.45 -4.63
N VAL A 108 -0.83 -11.34 -5.48
CA VAL A 108 -2.16 -11.94 -5.28
C VAL A 108 -2.19 -12.80 -4.01
N ALA A 109 -1.12 -13.52 -3.71
CA ALA A 109 -1.02 -14.26 -2.45
C ALA A 109 -1.11 -13.30 -1.23
N ARG A 110 -0.46 -12.13 -1.31
CA ARG A 110 -0.58 -11.09 -0.27
C ARG A 110 -1.97 -10.46 -0.20
N MET A 111 -2.66 -10.27 -1.34
CA MET A 111 -4.06 -9.84 -1.36
C MET A 111 -4.96 -10.82 -0.58
N ILE A 112 -4.77 -12.12 -0.79
CA ILE A 112 -5.53 -13.18 -0.09
C ILE A 112 -5.21 -13.18 1.40
N GLU A 113 -3.93 -13.04 1.79
CA GLU A 113 -3.49 -12.92 3.18
C GLU A 113 -4.18 -11.74 3.91
N MET A 114 -4.41 -10.61 3.23
CA MET A 114 -5.15 -9.48 3.83
C MET A 114 -6.60 -9.85 4.14
N VAL A 115 -7.26 -10.61 3.26
CA VAL A 115 -8.61 -11.11 3.53
C VAL A 115 -8.61 -12.10 4.70
N GLU A 116 -7.63 -13.01 4.76
CA GLU A 116 -7.45 -13.95 5.88
C GLU A 116 -7.28 -13.21 7.21
N CYS A 117 -6.45 -12.18 7.23
CA CYS A 117 -6.28 -11.34 8.42
C CYS A 117 -7.58 -10.64 8.81
N ALA A 118 -8.35 -10.11 7.86
CA ALA A 118 -9.63 -9.48 8.11
C ALA A 118 -10.72 -10.44 8.62
N CYS A 119 -10.62 -11.74 8.34
CA CYS A 119 -11.49 -12.76 8.93
C CYS A 119 -11.38 -12.81 10.46
N ALA A 120 -10.25 -12.37 11.05
CA ALA A 120 -10.03 -12.30 12.49
C ALA A 120 -10.63 -11.05 13.16
N VAL A 121 -11.29 -10.16 12.44
CA VAL A 121 -11.90 -8.93 12.97
C VAL A 121 -12.83 -9.20 14.16
N PRO A 122 -13.62 -10.30 14.25
CA PRO A 122 -14.42 -10.60 15.44
C PRO A 122 -13.60 -10.67 16.74
N THR A 123 -12.32 -11.08 16.65
CA THR A 123 -11.42 -11.17 17.82
C THR A 123 -10.74 -9.84 18.11
N THR A 124 -10.35 -9.09 17.06
CA THR A 124 -9.61 -7.83 17.21
C THR A 124 -10.50 -6.61 17.45
N MET A 125 -11.81 -6.72 17.13
CA MET A 125 -12.80 -5.65 17.33
C MET A 125 -13.41 -5.66 18.73
N GLN A 126 -12.99 -6.56 19.62
CA GLN A 126 -13.51 -6.63 21.00
C GLN A 126 -13.24 -5.33 21.76
N GLY A 127 -14.18 -4.98 22.64
CA GLY A 127 -14.04 -3.88 23.57
C GLY A 127 -13.38 -4.30 24.90
N ARG A 128 -13.44 -3.41 25.87
CA ARG A 128 -12.97 -3.65 27.24
C ARG A 128 -14.12 -3.42 28.21
N ILE A 129 -14.13 -4.17 29.28
CA ILE A 129 -15.07 -3.99 30.40
C ILE A 129 -14.28 -3.94 31.71
N LEU A 130 -14.75 -3.13 32.65
CA LEU A 130 -14.32 -3.10 34.03
C LEU A 130 -15.55 -3.00 34.89
N GLU A 131 -15.80 -4.06 35.67
CA GLU A 131 -16.88 -4.12 36.66
C GLU A 131 -16.51 -3.28 37.89
N ASP A 132 -17.50 -2.70 38.53
CA ASP A 132 -17.34 -1.93 39.75
C ASP A 132 -16.23 -0.87 39.72
N VAL A 133 -16.17 -0.05 38.66
CA VAL A 133 -15.30 1.13 38.65
C VAL A 133 -15.59 2.08 39.79
N SER A 134 -16.81 2.00 40.31
CA SER A 134 -17.32 2.48 41.60
C SER A 134 -18.46 1.53 42.01
N ARG A 135 -18.90 1.57 43.25
CA ARG A 135 -19.93 0.67 43.78
C ARG A 135 -21.18 0.64 42.89
N ASN A 136 -21.50 -0.53 42.33
CA ASN A 136 -22.60 -0.77 41.38
C ASN A 136 -22.50 0.05 40.06
N ILE A 137 -21.31 0.42 39.64
CA ILE A 137 -21.09 1.11 38.38
C ILE A 137 -20.05 0.35 37.56
N ASP A 138 -20.44 -0.09 36.36
CA ASP A 138 -19.58 -0.71 35.39
C ASP A 138 -19.21 0.28 34.27
N ALA A 139 -18.03 0.14 33.71
CA ALA A 139 -17.60 0.87 32.53
C ALA A 139 -17.16 -0.10 31.43
N GLU A 140 -17.64 0.12 30.22
CA GLU A 140 -17.23 -0.66 29.07
C GLU A 140 -16.95 0.21 27.84
N THR A 141 -16.16 -0.30 26.93
CA THR A 141 -15.98 0.28 25.60
C THR A 141 -16.40 -0.73 24.54
N ILE A 142 -17.15 -0.26 23.55
CA ILE A 142 -17.49 -1.03 22.36
C ILE A 142 -16.96 -0.32 21.12
N ARG A 143 -16.75 -1.07 20.04
CA ARG A 143 -16.35 -0.54 18.74
C ARG A 143 -17.52 -0.57 17.77
N GLN A 144 -17.70 0.52 17.05
CA GLN A 144 -18.75 0.66 16.04
C GLN A 144 -18.10 1.15 14.72
N PRO A 145 -18.68 0.82 13.53
CA PRO A 145 -18.16 1.27 12.25
C PRO A 145 -18.11 2.79 12.17
N VAL A 146 -17.14 3.30 11.43
CA VAL A 146 -16.97 4.74 11.14
C VAL A 146 -18.11 5.24 10.27
N GLY A 147 -18.46 4.50 9.20
CA GLY A 147 -19.49 4.88 8.24
C GLY A 147 -19.17 4.46 6.82
N VAL A 148 -19.25 5.40 5.87
CA VAL A 148 -18.82 5.20 4.49
C VAL A 148 -17.32 5.48 4.38
N CYS A 149 -16.55 4.48 3.98
CA CYS A 149 -15.11 4.58 3.78
C CYS A 149 -14.79 4.60 2.28
N ALA A 150 -13.77 5.33 1.89
CA ALA A 150 -13.27 5.30 0.51
C ALA A 150 -11.77 5.04 0.48
N ALA A 151 -11.30 4.35 -0.59
CA ALA A 151 -9.88 4.20 -0.85
C ALA A 151 -9.53 4.68 -2.27
N ILE A 152 -8.40 5.36 -2.37
CA ILE A 152 -7.78 5.81 -3.60
C ILE A 152 -6.42 5.13 -3.68
N VAL A 153 -6.21 4.26 -4.68
CA VAL A 153 -5.09 3.34 -4.71
C VAL A 153 -4.22 3.52 -5.96
N PRO A 154 -2.90 3.21 -5.87
CA PRO A 154 -1.94 3.40 -6.95
C PRO A 154 -1.95 2.24 -7.95
N PHE A 155 -1.14 2.39 -9.00
CA PHE A 155 -1.01 1.41 -10.08
C PHE A 155 -0.10 0.22 -9.77
N ASN A 156 0.88 0.39 -8.88
CA ASN A 156 2.00 -0.56 -8.73
C ASN A 156 1.66 -1.88 -8.04
N PHE A 157 0.55 -1.92 -7.29
CA PHE A 157 0.00 -3.13 -6.67
C PHE A 157 -1.53 -3.14 -6.82
N PRO A 158 -2.04 -3.37 -8.05
CA PRO A 158 -3.47 -3.26 -8.34
C PRO A 158 -4.32 -4.30 -7.62
N ALA A 159 -3.77 -5.46 -7.26
CA ALA A 159 -4.47 -6.48 -6.48
C ALA A 159 -4.39 -6.21 -4.97
N MET A 160 -3.17 -6.04 -4.45
CA MET A 160 -2.92 -6.06 -3.01
C MET A 160 -3.37 -4.79 -2.29
N VAL A 161 -3.03 -3.60 -2.79
CA VAL A 161 -3.25 -2.35 -2.05
C VAL A 161 -4.72 -2.04 -1.79
N PRO A 162 -5.69 -2.26 -2.70
CA PRO A 162 -7.11 -2.14 -2.39
C PRO A 162 -7.56 -3.00 -1.21
N PHE A 163 -6.94 -4.17 -1.07
CA PHE A 163 -7.26 -5.15 -0.02
C PHE A 163 -6.56 -4.87 1.32
N TRP A 164 -5.65 -3.90 1.39
CA TRP A 164 -5.20 -3.36 2.68
C TRP A 164 -6.34 -2.69 3.44
N PHE A 165 -7.38 -2.23 2.75
CA PHE A 165 -8.46 -1.41 3.28
C PHE A 165 -9.83 -2.09 3.22
N LEU A 166 -10.24 -2.55 2.02
CA LEU A 166 -11.58 -3.04 1.74
C LEU A 166 -12.05 -4.15 2.70
N PRO A 167 -11.31 -5.27 2.89
CA PRO A 167 -11.80 -6.37 3.72
C PRO A 167 -11.93 -5.96 5.20
N PHE A 168 -11.01 -5.16 5.72
CA PHE A 168 -11.09 -4.66 7.10
C PHE A 168 -12.27 -3.69 7.29
N ALA A 169 -12.49 -2.79 6.32
CA ALA A 169 -13.60 -1.85 6.37
C ALA A 169 -14.95 -2.58 6.45
N ILE A 170 -15.21 -3.54 5.54
CA ILE A 170 -16.48 -4.26 5.51
C ILE A 170 -16.63 -5.23 6.69
N ALA A 171 -15.54 -5.86 7.15
CA ALA A 171 -15.58 -6.70 8.37
C ALA A 171 -15.97 -5.89 9.61
N CYS A 172 -15.47 -4.66 9.74
CA CYS A 172 -15.85 -3.74 10.82
C CYS A 172 -17.28 -3.20 10.69
N GLY A 173 -17.98 -3.45 9.57
CA GLY A 173 -19.38 -3.05 9.35
C GLY A 173 -19.56 -1.73 8.63
N ASN A 174 -18.50 -1.20 7.99
CA ASN A 174 -18.56 -0.04 7.12
C ASN A 174 -19.01 -0.45 5.71
N THR A 175 -19.41 0.54 4.91
CA THR A 175 -19.53 0.42 3.47
C THR A 175 -18.34 1.06 2.79
N PHE A 176 -18.07 0.69 1.53
CA PHE A 176 -16.80 1.00 0.91
C PHE A 176 -16.95 1.46 -0.54
N VAL A 177 -16.18 2.49 -0.91
CA VAL A 177 -16.04 2.99 -2.29
C VAL A 177 -14.58 2.91 -2.68
N LEU A 178 -14.26 2.12 -3.71
CA LEU A 178 -12.90 2.00 -4.25
C LEU A 178 -12.74 2.85 -5.50
N LYS A 179 -11.68 3.65 -5.55
CA LYS A 179 -11.17 4.28 -6.76
C LYS A 179 -9.83 3.62 -7.11
N PRO A 180 -9.77 2.67 -8.08
CA PRO A 180 -8.52 2.10 -8.56
C PRO A 180 -7.73 3.13 -9.38
N SER A 181 -6.44 2.85 -9.66
CA SER A 181 -5.72 3.61 -10.67
C SER A 181 -6.35 3.39 -12.05
N GLU A 182 -6.53 4.46 -12.80
CA GLU A 182 -7.02 4.44 -14.18
C GLU A 182 -6.10 3.71 -15.15
N GLN A 183 -4.83 3.50 -14.77
CA GLN A 183 -3.86 2.77 -15.58
C GLN A 183 -4.00 1.24 -15.46
N VAL A 184 -4.55 0.75 -14.33
CA VAL A 184 -4.59 -0.69 -13.98
C VAL A 184 -5.95 -1.10 -13.36
N PRO A 185 -7.07 -0.86 -14.03
CA PRO A 185 -8.40 -1.13 -13.46
C PRO A 185 -8.85 -2.58 -13.62
N MET A 186 -8.25 -3.37 -14.52
CA MET A 186 -8.74 -4.70 -14.91
C MET A 186 -8.66 -5.72 -13.76
N THR A 187 -7.61 -5.68 -12.97
CA THR A 187 -7.47 -6.54 -11.78
C THR A 187 -8.65 -6.33 -10.82
N GLN A 188 -9.08 -5.08 -10.63
CA GLN A 188 -10.21 -4.78 -9.75
C GLN A 188 -11.56 -5.15 -10.36
N GLN A 189 -11.71 -5.17 -11.69
CA GLN A 189 -12.91 -5.74 -12.31
C GLN A 189 -13.08 -7.22 -11.92
N ILE A 190 -12.01 -8.03 -12.02
CA ILE A 190 -12.03 -9.44 -11.62
C ILE A 190 -12.33 -9.60 -10.13
N ALA A 191 -11.68 -8.81 -9.28
CA ALA A 191 -11.91 -8.87 -7.83
C ALA A 191 -13.35 -8.50 -7.45
N PHE A 192 -13.95 -7.53 -8.15
CA PHE A 192 -15.34 -7.12 -7.91
C PHE A 192 -16.37 -8.09 -8.50
N GLU A 193 -16.03 -8.89 -9.53
CA GLU A 193 -16.84 -10.04 -9.94
C GLU A 193 -17.00 -11.04 -8.79
N GLU A 194 -15.92 -11.32 -8.04
CA GLU A 194 -15.98 -12.23 -6.90
C GLU A 194 -16.69 -11.59 -5.68
N LEU A 195 -16.58 -10.27 -5.48
CA LEU A 195 -17.35 -9.55 -4.46
C LEU A 195 -18.85 -9.52 -4.77
N ASP A 196 -19.23 -9.37 -6.04
CA ASP A 196 -20.63 -9.44 -6.50
C ASP A 196 -21.23 -10.82 -6.23
N ALA A 197 -20.47 -11.86 -6.54
CA ALA A 197 -20.89 -13.26 -6.34
C ALA A 197 -21.10 -13.64 -4.86
N LEU A 198 -20.61 -12.84 -3.89
CA LEU A 198 -20.90 -13.03 -2.46
C LEU A 198 -22.35 -12.69 -2.10
N GLY A 199 -23.09 -11.96 -2.93
CA GLY A 199 -24.44 -11.52 -2.63
C GLY A 199 -24.51 -10.58 -1.42
N LEU A 200 -23.52 -9.69 -1.26
CA LEU A 200 -23.56 -8.64 -0.25
C LEU A 200 -24.76 -7.71 -0.50
N PRO A 201 -25.33 -7.08 0.54
CA PRO A 201 -26.37 -6.08 0.31
C PRO A 201 -25.90 -5.02 -0.70
N PRO A 202 -26.71 -4.66 -1.71
CA PRO A 202 -26.36 -3.68 -2.72
C PRO A 202 -25.84 -2.38 -2.11
N GLY A 203 -24.64 -1.93 -2.53
CA GLY A 203 -24.00 -0.72 -2.02
C GLY A 203 -23.00 -0.94 -0.88
N VAL A 204 -22.85 -2.14 -0.32
CA VAL A 204 -21.81 -2.42 0.69
C VAL A 204 -20.43 -2.19 0.11
N VAL A 205 -20.18 -2.59 -1.12
CA VAL A 205 -18.97 -2.29 -1.89
C VAL A 205 -19.32 -1.61 -3.19
N ASN A 206 -18.52 -0.62 -3.59
CA ASN A 206 -18.69 0.12 -4.83
C ASN A 206 -17.31 0.38 -5.46
N LEU A 207 -17.25 0.42 -6.79
CA LEU A 207 -16.07 0.73 -7.60
C LEU A 207 -16.40 1.88 -8.53
N VAL A 208 -15.62 2.95 -8.46
CA VAL A 208 -15.73 4.10 -9.37
C VAL A 208 -14.40 4.29 -10.08
N ASN A 209 -14.38 4.02 -11.37
CA ASN A 209 -13.24 4.30 -12.23
C ASN A 209 -13.14 5.80 -12.47
N GLY A 210 -11.92 6.31 -12.70
CA GLY A 210 -11.73 7.71 -13.03
C GLY A 210 -10.41 8.28 -12.54
N GLY A 211 -10.16 9.50 -12.95
CA GLY A 211 -8.95 10.25 -12.67
C GLY A 211 -9.10 11.20 -11.47
N ARG A 212 -8.49 12.37 -11.62
CA ARG A 212 -8.41 13.41 -10.59
C ARG A 212 -9.78 13.89 -10.08
N GLU A 213 -10.78 14.03 -10.95
CA GLU A 213 -12.11 14.51 -10.57
C GLU A 213 -12.78 13.58 -9.55
N VAL A 214 -12.67 12.24 -9.74
CA VAL A 214 -13.18 11.26 -8.77
C VAL A 214 -12.45 11.37 -7.43
N VAL A 215 -11.13 11.58 -7.44
CA VAL A 215 -10.35 11.80 -6.21
C VAL A 215 -10.87 13.01 -5.46
N GLU A 216 -10.95 14.17 -6.13
CA GLU A 216 -11.40 15.42 -5.52
C GLU A 216 -12.83 15.31 -5.00
N SER A 217 -13.71 14.68 -5.78
CA SER A 217 -15.10 14.44 -5.38
C SER A 217 -15.21 13.58 -4.13
N LEU A 218 -14.43 12.50 -4.00
CA LEU A 218 -14.40 11.67 -2.79
C LEU A 218 -13.90 12.45 -1.56
N LEU A 219 -12.87 13.30 -1.73
CA LEU A 219 -12.30 14.09 -0.65
C LEU A 219 -13.31 15.12 -0.12
N ASP A 220 -14.11 15.73 -1.00
CA ASP A 220 -15.05 16.77 -0.63
C ASP A 220 -16.45 16.24 -0.26
N HIS A 221 -16.81 15.02 -0.69
CA HIS A 221 -18.17 14.52 -0.52
C HIS A 221 -18.57 14.39 0.95
N PRO A 222 -19.63 15.08 1.43
CA PRO A 222 -20.00 15.10 2.85
C PRO A 222 -20.46 13.73 3.37
N GLY A 223 -20.82 12.81 2.49
CA GLY A 223 -21.24 11.46 2.82
C GLY A 223 -20.12 10.44 3.02
N VAL A 224 -18.85 10.81 2.82
CA VAL A 224 -17.67 9.99 3.06
C VAL A 224 -17.10 10.31 4.44
N ASP A 225 -16.95 9.32 5.31
CA ASP A 225 -16.48 9.47 6.69
C ASP A 225 -14.98 9.21 6.86
N ALA A 226 -14.38 8.36 6.01
CA ALA A 226 -12.97 8.00 6.10
C ALA A 226 -12.34 7.83 4.70
N ILE A 227 -11.08 8.26 4.58
CA ILE A 227 -10.27 8.14 3.36
C ILE A 227 -9.00 7.35 3.66
N SER A 228 -8.73 6.34 2.84
CA SER A 228 -7.46 5.65 2.74
C SER A 228 -6.82 5.99 1.40
N PHE A 229 -5.55 6.37 1.41
CA PHE A 229 -4.82 6.77 0.21
C PHE A 229 -3.43 6.13 0.17
N VAL A 230 -3.01 5.71 -1.01
CA VAL A 230 -1.62 5.36 -1.31
C VAL A 230 -1.20 6.01 -2.62
N GLY A 231 -0.07 6.73 -2.62
CA GLY A 231 0.45 7.40 -3.81
C GLY A 231 1.72 8.19 -3.51
N SER A 232 2.07 9.17 -4.36
CA SER A 232 3.25 10.01 -4.13
C SER A 232 3.09 10.92 -2.89
N ALA A 233 4.19 11.26 -2.22
CA ALA A 233 4.17 12.05 -1.00
C ALA A 233 3.48 13.42 -1.15
N PRO A 234 3.68 14.21 -2.23
CA PRO A 234 2.95 15.47 -2.40
C PRO A 234 1.44 15.27 -2.49
N VAL A 235 0.98 14.20 -3.17
CA VAL A 235 -0.45 13.90 -3.28
C VAL A 235 -1.00 13.35 -1.96
N ALA A 236 -0.26 12.51 -1.25
CA ALA A 236 -0.64 12.01 0.08
C ALA A 236 -0.86 13.15 1.07
N LYS A 237 0.04 14.13 1.08
CA LYS A 237 -0.08 15.34 1.90
C LYS A 237 -1.32 16.14 1.54
N LEU A 238 -1.56 16.39 0.25
CA LEU A 238 -2.75 17.09 -0.24
C LEU A 238 -4.05 16.37 0.17
N VAL A 239 -4.09 15.04 0.00
CA VAL A 239 -5.24 14.21 0.39
C VAL A 239 -5.50 14.31 1.88
N TYR A 240 -4.44 14.20 2.70
CA TYR A 240 -4.54 14.34 4.14
C TYR A 240 -5.10 15.71 4.55
N GLU A 241 -4.50 16.80 4.05
CA GLU A 241 -4.91 18.15 4.39
C GLU A 241 -6.38 18.43 3.98
N ARG A 242 -6.78 18.02 2.76
CA ARG A 242 -8.13 18.29 2.23
C ARG A 242 -9.20 17.47 2.96
N ALA A 243 -8.96 16.17 3.17
CA ALA A 243 -9.90 15.31 3.87
C ALA A 243 -9.99 15.64 5.37
N ALA A 244 -8.87 15.95 6.03
CA ALA A 244 -8.86 16.38 7.43
C ALA A 244 -9.61 17.71 7.63
N ARG A 245 -9.46 18.66 6.71
CA ARG A 245 -10.23 19.92 6.71
C ARG A 245 -11.73 19.68 6.62
N ALA A 246 -12.15 18.63 5.90
CA ALA A 246 -13.55 18.21 5.80
C ALA A 246 -14.01 17.35 7.02
N GLY A 247 -13.19 17.19 8.05
CA GLY A 247 -13.51 16.41 9.26
C GLY A 247 -13.51 14.89 9.08
N LYS A 248 -12.96 14.40 7.97
CA LYS A 248 -12.87 12.96 7.68
C LYS A 248 -11.69 12.33 8.43
N ARG A 249 -11.81 11.04 8.73
CA ARG A 249 -10.67 10.25 9.16
C ARG A 249 -9.77 9.93 7.96
N VAL A 250 -8.45 10.08 8.11
CA VAL A 250 -7.52 9.93 6.99
C VAL A 250 -6.32 9.07 7.38
N GLN A 251 -5.94 8.17 6.48
CA GLN A 251 -4.63 7.53 6.43
C GLN A 251 -4.11 7.68 5.00
N ALA A 252 -2.99 8.38 4.85
CA ALA A 252 -2.41 8.67 3.54
C ALA A 252 -0.94 8.24 3.51
N LEU A 253 -0.69 7.14 2.78
CA LEU A 253 0.64 6.58 2.59
C LEU A 253 1.28 7.27 1.39
N GLY A 254 2.46 7.86 1.63
CA GLY A 254 3.22 8.65 0.67
C GLY A 254 4.34 7.87 0.00
N GLY A 255 5.28 8.62 -0.61
CA GLY A 255 6.47 8.10 -1.26
C GLY A 255 7.51 7.56 -0.29
N ALA A 256 8.62 7.06 -0.84
CA ALA A 256 9.69 6.46 -0.08
C ALA A 256 11.06 6.67 -0.75
N LYS A 257 12.12 6.67 0.05
CA LYS A 257 13.51 6.54 -0.38
C LYS A 257 14.21 5.59 0.58
N ASN A 258 14.03 4.28 0.36
CA ASN A 258 14.48 3.29 1.33
C ASN A 258 15.97 3.01 1.17
N HIS A 259 16.66 2.96 2.30
CA HIS A 259 18.09 2.71 2.40
C HIS A 259 18.35 1.26 2.87
N ILE A 260 19.34 0.62 2.26
CA ILE A 260 19.89 -0.68 2.68
C ILE A 260 21.32 -0.44 3.16
N VAL A 261 21.55 -0.60 4.45
CA VAL A 261 22.90 -0.47 5.04
C VAL A 261 23.59 -1.83 4.98
N VAL A 262 24.82 -1.84 4.45
CA VAL A 262 25.64 -3.05 4.36
C VAL A 262 26.88 -2.89 5.20
N MET A 263 27.00 -3.72 6.26
CA MET A 263 28.15 -3.72 7.17
C MET A 263 29.31 -4.57 6.61
N PRO A 264 30.56 -4.34 7.07
CA PRO A 264 31.72 -5.12 6.61
C PRO A 264 31.62 -6.63 6.85
N ASP A 265 30.88 -7.05 7.88
CA ASP A 265 30.64 -8.43 8.26
C ASP A 265 29.46 -9.08 7.52
N ALA A 266 28.78 -8.37 6.61
CA ALA A 266 27.64 -8.90 5.88
C ALA A 266 28.01 -10.13 5.02
N VAL A 267 27.10 -11.10 4.96
CA VAL A 267 27.21 -12.29 4.08
C VAL A 267 26.88 -11.86 2.65
N ILE A 268 27.92 -11.67 1.83
CA ILE A 268 27.82 -10.97 0.54
C ILE A 268 26.79 -11.61 -0.39
N ASP A 269 26.82 -12.94 -0.60
CA ASP A 269 25.90 -13.60 -1.54
C ASP A 269 24.43 -13.36 -1.18
N ARG A 270 24.10 -13.47 0.11
CA ARG A 270 22.74 -13.21 0.63
C ARG A 270 22.38 -11.73 0.55
N THR A 271 23.35 -10.87 0.75
CA THR A 271 23.18 -9.42 0.65
C THR A 271 22.87 -9.02 -0.79
N VAL A 272 23.63 -9.56 -1.76
CA VAL A 272 23.39 -9.32 -3.20
C VAL A 272 21.99 -9.80 -3.60
N GLU A 273 21.61 -11.03 -3.24
CA GLU A 273 20.28 -11.58 -3.49
C GLU A 273 19.17 -10.65 -2.92
N GLY A 274 19.33 -10.19 -1.68
CA GLY A 274 18.41 -9.29 -1.02
C GLY A 274 18.31 -7.93 -1.70
N ILE A 275 19.43 -7.34 -2.12
CA ILE A 275 19.48 -6.05 -2.81
C ILE A 275 18.84 -6.16 -4.20
N ILE A 276 19.19 -7.17 -5.01
CA ILE A 276 18.64 -7.39 -6.35
C ILE A 276 17.12 -7.53 -6.29
N GLY A 277 16.61 -8.40 -5.42
CA GLY A 277 15.17 -8.61 -5.26
C GLY A 277 14.46 -7.35 -4.77
N SER A 278 15.09 -6.54 -3.92
CA SER A 278 14.54 -5.28 -3.41
C SER A 278 14.53 -4.18 -4.44
N ALA A 279 15.66 -3.92 -5.10
CA ALA A 279 15.84 -2.78 -5.99
C ALA A 279 15.16 -2.94 -7.35
N PHE A 280 15.14 -4.16 -7.90
CA PHE A 280 14.75 -4.40 -9.28
C PHE A 280 13.46 -5.20 -9.46
N GLY A 281 12.97 -5.89 -8.42
CA GLY A 281 11.66 -6.54 -8.46
C GLY A 281 10.55 -5.54 -8.83
N ALA A 282 9.59 -5.97 -9.65
CA ALA A 282 8.56 -5.12 -10.27
C ALA A 282 9.14 -3.86 -10.96
N ALA A 283 10.31 -3.97 -11.59
CA ALA A 283 11.05 -2.87 -12.20
C ALA A 283 11.28 -1.68 -11.24
N GLY A 284 11.52 -1.97 -9.94
CA GLY A 284 11.74 -0.94 -8.90
C GLY A 284 10.49 -0.11 -8.54
N GLN A 285 9.32 -0.42 -9.07
CA GLN A 285 8.08 0.32 -8.84
C GLN A 285 7.38 -0.15 -7.56
N ARG A 286 8.11 -0.20 -6.45
CA ARG A 286 7.63 -0.60 -5.14
C ARG A 286 7.89 0.49 -4.11
N CYS A 287 6.91 0.79 -3.27
CA CYS A 287 7.10 1.68 -2.10
C CYS A 287 8.17 1.17 -1.12
N MET A 288 8.42 -0.15 -1.11
CA MET A 288 9.43 -0.80 -0.27
C MET A 288 10.73 -1.15 -1.03
N ALA A 289 10.90 -0.69 -2.28
CA ALA A 289 12.15 -0.91 -3.01
C ALA A 289 13.33 -0.24 -2.28
N GLY A 290 14.40 -0.99 -2.03
CA GLY A 290 15.66 -0.45 -1.56
C GLY A 290 16.37 0.24 -2.72
N SER A 291 16.24 1.56 -2.82
CA SER A 291 16.76 2.36 -3.93
C SER A 291 18.11 3.02 -3.64
N VAL A 292 18.56 2.94 -2.39
CA VAL A 292 19.87 3.42 -1.94
C VAL A 292 20.56 2.32 -1.12
N VAL A 293 21.78 1.95 -1.49
CA VAL A 293 22.64 1.10 -0.67
C VAL A 293 23.71 1.98 -0.02
N VAL A 294 23.80 1.92 1.31
CA VAL A 294 24.84 2.60 2.10
C VAL A 294 25.84 1.55 2.56
N THR A 295 27.04 1.57 2.02
CA THR A 295 28.11 0.62 2.35
C THR A 295 29.03 1.21 3.43
N VAL A 296 29.25 0.45 4.51
CA VAL A 296 30.08 0.89 5.65
C VAL A 296 31.49 0.32 5.50
N GLY A 297 32.48 1.22 5.55
CA GLY A 297 33.91 0.85 5.51
C GLY A 297 34.25 -0.01 4.26
N GLU A 298 34.89 -1.16 4.48
CA GLU A 298 35.33 -2.08 3.40
C GLU A 298 34.17 -2.89 2.77
N ALA A 299 32.93 -2.74 3.24
CA ALA A 299 31.78 -3.42 2.64
C ALA A 299 31.62 -3.08 1.15
N HIS A 300 32.01 -1.85 0.74
CA HIS A 300 31.88 -1.39 -0.65
C HIS A 300 32.70 -2.26 -1.59
N GLU A 301 33.98 -2.47 -1.31
CA GLU A 301 34.91 -3.23 -2.15
C GLU A 301 34.51 -4.69 -2.27
N ARG A 302 33.93 -5.25 -1.20
CA ARG A 302 33.41 -6.63 -1.18
C ARG A 302 32.10 -6.79 -1.98
N LEU A 303 31.26 -5.77 -1.99
CA LEU A 303 29.90 -5.83 -2.56
C LEU A 303 29.85 -5.48 -4.05
N ILE A 304 30.64 -4.49 -4.47
CA ILE A 304 30.48 -3.84 -5.78
C ILE A 304 30.62 -4.81 -6.96
N GLY A 305 31.60 -5.70 -6.95
CA GLY A 305 31.82 -6.70 -8.00
C GLY A 305 30.65 -7.67 -8.13
N PRO A 306 30.34 -8.45 -7.08
CA PRO A 306 29.22 -9.40 -7.11
C PRO A 306 27.87 -8.75 -7.44
N LEU A 307 27.59 -7.57 -6.91
CA LEU A 307 26.34 -6.84 -7.18
C LEU A 307 26.23 -6.41 -8.65
N THR A 308 27.33 -5.90 -9.22
CA THR A 308 27.38 -5.50 -10.64
C THR A 308 27.18 -6.69 -11.56
N GLU A 309 27.84 -7.84 -11.28
CA GLU A 309 27.67 -9.08 -12.05
C GLU A 309 26.24 -9.61 -11.98
N ALA A 310 25.66 -9.70 -10.78
CA ALA A 310 24.29 -10.14 -10.59
C ALA A 310 23.29 -9.21 -11.31
N THR A 311 23.52 -7.90 -11.30
CA THR A 311 22.66 -6.94 -12.00
C THR A 311 22.74 -7.07 -13.53
N ARG A 312 23.93 -7.31 -14.07
CA ARG A 312 24.11 -7.54 -15.52
C ARG A 312 23.50 -8.84 -16.01
N ALA A 313 23.36 -9.83 -15.11
CA ALA A 313 22.75 -11.12 -15.43
C ALA A 313 21.20 -11.05 -15.50
N LEU A 314 20.56 -9.95 -15.07
CA LEU A 314 19.11 -9.79 -15.12
C LEU A 314 18.60 -9.67 -16.55
N HIS A 315 17.62 -10.50 -16.90
CA HIS A 315 16.95 -10.49 -18.19
C HIS A 315 15.73 -9.57 -18.15
N VAL A 316 15.79 -8.52 -18.99
CA VAL A 316 14.66 -7.59 -19.18
C VAL A 316 13.75 -8.16 -20.27
N GLY A 317 12.45 -8.24 -20.00
CA GLY A 317 11.51 -8.83 -20.96
C GLY A 317 10.06 -8.67 -20.56
N ASP A 318 9.16 -9.19 -21.40
CA ASP A 318 7.73 -9.27 -21.08
C ASP A 318 7.54 -10.11 -19.83
N GLY A 319 6.88 -9.54 -18.81
CA GLY A 319 6.63 -10.20 -17.53
C GLY A 319 5.82 -11.48 -17.62
N MET A 320 5.10 -11.72 -18.73
CA MET A 320 4.39 -12.97 -19.01
C MET A 320 5.27 -14.08 -19.54
N ARG A 321 6.51 -13.78 -19.95
CA ARG A 321 7.45 -14.77 -20.48
C ARG A 321 8.29 -15.37 -19.39
N ASP A 322 8.47 -16.69 -19.43
CA ASP A 322 9.42 -17.38 -18.56
C ASP A 322 10.84 -16.85 -18.81
N GLY A 323 11.60 -16.68 -17.72
CA GLY A 323 12.99 -16.20 -17.76
C GLY A 323 13.12 -14.67 -17.76
N SER A 324 12.03 -13.91 -17.74
CA SER A 324 12.09 -12.47 -17.49
C SER A 324 12.26 -12.19 -16.00
N ASP A 325 13.33 -11.48 -15.63
CA ASP A 325 13.60 -11.04 -14.25
C ASP A 325 13.03 -9.63 -13.98
N VAL A 326 13.09 -8.76 -14.99
CA VAL A 326 12.62 -7.38 -14.91
C VAL A 326 11.63 -7.12 -16.04
N GLY A 327 10.37 -6.85 -15.70
CA GLY A 327 9.34 -6.43 -16.63
C GLY A 327 9.46 -4.95 -17.03
N PRO A 328 8.56 -4.45 -17.92
CA PRO A 328 8.51 -3.02 -18.25
C PRO A 328 8.07 -2.18 -17.03
N VAL A 329 8.38 -0.89 -17.06
CA VAL A 329 7.72 0.10 -16.21
C VAL A 329 6.34 0.42 -16.77
N ILE A 330 5.49 1.06 -15.96
CA ILE A 330 4.05 1.23 -16.24
C ILE A 330 3.73 1.92 -17.58
N SER A 331 4.61 2.78 -18.10
CA SER A 331 4.37 3.52 -19.34
C SER A 331 5.68 4.05 -19.96
N CYS A 332 5.64 4.38 -21.25
CA CYS A 332 6.77 5.04 -21.92
C CYS A 332 7.12 6.39 -21.28
N SER A 333 6.13 7.16 -20.82
CA SER A 333 6.40 8.41 -20.09
C SER A 333 7.12 8.19 -18.76
N ALA A 334 6.80 7.11 -18.05
CA ALA A 334 7.54 6.71 -16.83
C ALA A 334 8.97 6.29 -17.18
N ARG A 335 9.17 5.49 -18.24
CA ARG A 335 10.48 5.09 -18.74
C ARG A 335 11.35 6.31 -19.03
N ASP A 336 10.82 7.26 -19.79
CA ASP A 336 11.56 8.46 -20.23
C ASP A 336 11.89 9.37 -19.03
N ARG A 337 10.97 9.51 -18.08
CA ARG A 337 11.21 10.22 -16.81
C ARG A 337 12.33 9.54 -15.99
N ILE A 338 12.33 8.22 -15.88
CA ILE A 338 13.36 7.46 -15.14
C ILE A 338 14.70 7.57 -15.86
N ALA A 339 14.74 7.47 -17.20
CA ALA A 339 15.96 7.67 -17.99
C ALA A 339 16.55 9.08 -17.75
N GLY A 340 15.72 10.11 -17.68
CA GLY A 340 16.16 11.46 -17.33
C GLY A 340 16.70 11.58 -15.90
N TRP A 341 16.21 10.78 -14.94
CA TRP A 341 16.82 10.70 -13.60
C TRP A 341 18.22 10.08 -13.62
N ILE A 342 18.42 9.02 -14.41
CA ILE A 342 19.74 8.38 -14.60
C ILE A 342 20.72 9.39 -15.20
N GLU A 343 20.29 10.12 -16.24
CA GLU A 343 21.09 11.16 -16.89
C GLU A 343 21.53 12.23 -15.90
N ARG A 344 20.59 12.84 -15.17
CA ARG A 344 20.92 13.85 -14.15
C ARG A 344 21.85 13.31 -13.05
N GLY A 345 21.69 12.04 -12.66
CA GLY A 345 22.59 11.40 -11.70
C GLY A 345 24.03 11.33 -12.21
N VAL A 346 24.22 10.93 -13.47
CA VAL A 346 25.54 10.86 -14.12
C VAL A 346 26.13 12.25 -14.32
N ASP A 347 25.34 13.20 -14.79
CA ASP A 347 25.77 14.60 -14.97
C ASP A 347 26.14 15.25 -13.63
N GLY A 348 25.49 14.82 -12.54
CA GLY A 348 25.81 15.24 -11.18
C GLY A 348 27.07 14.61 -10.58
N GLY A 349 27.75 13.72 -11.32
CA GLY A 349 29.01 13.10 -10.92
C GLY A 349 28.92 11.63 -10.51
N ALA A 350 27.74 11.01 -10.55
CA ALA A 350 27.62 9.58 -10.27
C ALA A 350 28.22 8.74 -11.41
N ARG A 351 28.86 7.63 -11.07
CA ARG A 351 29.44 6.69 -12.02
C ARG A 351 28.48 5.53 -12.30
N ALA A 352 28.01 5.38 -13.53
CA ALA A 352 27.19 4.24 -13.92
C ALA A 352 28.06 2.96 -14.00
N LEU A 353 27.80 1.99 -13.13
CA LEU A 353 28.42 0.64 -13.18
C LEU A 353 27.64 -0.28 -14.11
N VAL A 354 26.33 -0.12 -14.11
CA VAL A 354 25.38 -0.74 -15.03
C VAL A 354 24.42 0.36 -15.49
N ASP A 355 24.23 0.48 -16.80
CA ASP A 355 23.31 1.46 -17.38
C ASP A 355 22.18 0.72 -18.11
N GLY A 356 21.03 0.68 -17.47
CA GLY A 356 19.85 -0.02 -17.99
C GLY A 356 19.19 0.64 -19.20
N ARG A 357 19.56 1.88 -19.55
CA ARG A 357 19.05 2.57 -20.74
C ARG A 357 19.49 1.86 -22.05
N ALA A 358 20.66 1.22 -22.03
CA ALA A 358 21.17 0.46 -23.16
C ALA A 358 20.41 -0.85 -23.40
N ALA A 359 19.87 -1.48 -22.36
CA ALA A 359 19.16 -2.76 -22.46
C ALA A 359 17.85 -2.68 -23.26
N ALA A 360 17.21 -1.51 -23.29
CA ALA A 360 15.96 -1.29 -24.00
C ALA A 360 16.10 -1.34 -25.55
N GLY A 361 17.31 -1.26 -26.07
CA GLY A 361 17.56 -1.29 -27.53
C GLY A 361 17.26 -2.62 -28.23
N GLU A 362 17.19 -3.72 -27.49
CA GLU A 362 16.93 -5.07 -28.01
C GLU A 362 15.45 -5.50 -27.90
N LEU A 363 14.60 -4.67 -27.26
CA LEU A 363 13.19 -4.97 -26.96
C LEU A 363 12.25 -4.18 -27.87
N ASP A 364 10.96 -4.56 -27.88
CA ASP A 364 9.95 -3.85 -28.66
C ASP A 364 9.94 -2.34 -28.31
N PRO A 365 10.18 -1.45 -29.27
CA PRO A 365 10.19 -0.01 -29.04
C PRO A 365 8.84 0.55 -28.51
N ALA A 366 7.74 -0.13 -28.77
CA ALA A 366 6.43 0.24 -28.25
C ALA A 366 6.26 -0.14 -26.77
N GLY A 367 7.12 -1.02 -26.24
CA GLY A 367 7.14 -1.41 -24.84
C GLY A 367 7.86 -0.37 -23.96
N ALA A 368 7.45 -0.29 -22.71
CA ALA A 368 8.04 0.61 -21.72
C ALA A 368 9.22 -0.04 -20.96
N PHE A 369 10.11 -0.72 -21.67
CA PHE A 369 11.22 -1.43 -21.06
C PHE A 369 12.35 -0.49 -20.63
N LEU A 370 12.93 -0.77 -19.47
CA LEU A 370 14.12 -0.14 -18.92
C LEU A 370 14.87 -1.17 -18.08
N GLY A 371 16.15 -1.35 -18.34
CA GLY A 371 16.99 -2.28 -17.59
C GLY A 371 17.38 -1.76 -16.22
N ALA A 372 17.93 -2.65 -15.41
CA ALA A 372 18.48 -2.32 -14.10
C ALA A 372 19.69 -1.38 -14.22
N THR A 373 19.74 -0.35 -13.40
CA THR A 373 20.82 0.64 -13.36
C THR A 373 21.45 0.69 -11.98
N ILE A 374 22.79 0.70 -11.92
CA ILE A 374 23.55 0.97 -10.69
C ILE A 374 24.40 2.22 -10.88
N LEU A 375 24.20 3.20 -10.01
CA LEU A 375 25.01 4.42 -9.93
C LEU A 375 25.86 4.39 -8.66
N ASP A 376 27.17 4.41 -8.84
CA ASP A 376 28.15 4.50 -7.76
C ASP A 376 28.65 5.95 -7.60
N GLU A 377 29.45 6.21 -6.57
CA GLU A 377 29.99 7.53 -6.24
C GLU A 377 28.90 8.59 -6.00
N VAL A 378 27.71 8.14 -5.56
CA VAL A 378 26.59 9.02 -5.20
C VAL A 378 26.83 9.58 -3.80
N THR A 379 26.61 10.89 -3.66
CA THR A 379 26.64 11.55 -2.33
C THR A 379 25.22 11.81 -1.82
N PRO A 380 25.03 11.96 -0.50
CA PRO A 380 23.71 12.24 0.08
C PRO A 380 23.07 13.55 -0.42
N GLU A 381 23.87 14.49 -0.93
CA GLU A 381 23.42 15.80 -1.43
C GLU A 381 22.86 15.72 -2.84
N MET A 382 23.21 14.69 -3.62
CA MET A 382 22.72 14.52 -4.98
C MET A 382 21.19 14.33 -4.98
N GLU A 383 20.51 14.95 -5.95
CA GLU A 383 19.05 14.88 -6.08
C GLU A 383 18.58 13.43 -6.21
N ILE A 384 19.30 12.60 -6.98
CA ILE A 384 18.96 11.19 -7.18
C ILE A 384 19.06 10.33 -5.91
N ALA A 385 19.83 10.77 -4.91
CA ALA A 385 19.90 10.13 -3.59
C ALA A 385 18.70 10.46 -2.70
N ARG A 386 18.05 11.59 -2.93
CA ARG A 386 16.98 12.13 -2.09
C ARG A 386 15.58 11.90 -2.64
N GLU A 387 15.44 11.98 -3.96
CA GLU A 387 14.12 11.90 -4.60
C GLU A 387 13.75 10.45 -4.99
N GLU A 388 12.45 10.14 -4.93
CA GLU A 388 11.91 8.85 -5.32
C GLU A 388 11.86 8.72 -6.85
N VAL A 389 12.75 7.91 -7.44
CA VAL A 389 12.80 7.68 -8.89
C VAL A 389 11.67 6.78 -9.37
N PHE A 390 11.27 5.80 -8.57
CA PHE A 390 10.23 4.82 -8.83
C PHE A 390 10.46 4.05 -10.14
N GLY A 391 11.63 3.43 -10.22
CA GLY A 391 12.12 2.67 -11.35
C GLY A 391 13.31 1.79 -10.97
N PRO A 392 13.86 0.98 -11.91
CA PRO A 392 14.92 0.02 -11.64
C PRO A 392 16.30 0.72 -11.52
N VAL A 393 16.43 1.63 -10.57
CA VAL A 393 17.64 2.45 -10.33
C VAL A 393 18.09 2.32 -8.88
N LEU A 394 19.31 1.85 -8.71
CA LEU A 394 19.97 1.69 -7.42
C LEU A 394 21.16 2.66 -7.34
N THR A 395 21.27 3.37 -6.23
CA THR A 395 22.41 4.26 -5.94
C THR A 395 23.26 3.69 -4.79
N LEU A 396 24.59 3.86 -4.89
CA LEU A 396 25.54 3.43 -3.86
C LEU A 396 26.16 4.66 -3.20
N ILE A 397 26.08 4.70 -1.86
CA ILE A 397 26.67 5.75 -1.02
C ILE A 397 27.66 5.08 -0.05
N ARG A 398 28.81 5.68 0.18
CA ARG A 398 29.81 5.21 1.12
C ARG A 398 29.65 5.90 2.48
N ALA A 399 29.77 5.14 3.54
CA ALA A 399 29.83 5.63 4.91
C ALA A 399 31.10 5.09 5.61
N ALA A 400 31.75 5.90 6.43
CA ALA A 400 32.95 5.46 7.14
C ALA A 400 32.61 4.54 8.33
N SER A 401 31.43 4.74 8.94
CA SER A 401 30.98 4.05 10.15
C SER A 401 29.47 3.77 10.11
N LEU A 402 28.99 2.94 11.05
CA LEU A 402 27.55 2.74 11.27
C LEU A 402 26.87 4.06 11.70
N ASP A 403 27.58 4.95 12.41
CA ASP A 403 27.06 6.25 12.81
C ASP A 403 26.73 7.11 11.61
N ASP A 404 27.67 7.22 10.65
CA ASP A 404 27.46 7.96 9.41
C ASP A 404 26.33 7.34 8.58
N ALA A 405 26.26 6.01 8.54
CA ALA A 405 25.18 5.32 7.80
C ALA A 405 23.80 5.62 8.43
N ILE A 406 23.67 5.63 9.74
CA ILE A 406 22.44 5.99 10.45
C ILE A 406 22.10 7.47 10.21
N GLU A 407 23.08 8.37 10.20
CA GLU A 407 22.86 9.78 9.88
C GLU A 407 22.35 9.96 8.45
N ILE A 408 22.93 9.27 7.46
CA ILE A 408 22.46 9.28 6.07
C ILE A 408 21.00 8.81 5.98
N VAL A 409 20.65 7.68 6.62
CA VAL A 409 19.27 7.18 6.66
C VAL A 409 18.33 8.21 7.29
N ASN A 410 18.75 8.80 8.41
CA ASN A 410 17.92 9.73 9.17
C ASN A 410 17.77 11.11 8.52
N SER A 411 18.70 11.52 7.66
CA SER A 411 18.62 12.79 6.92
C SER A 411 17.55 12.77 5.80
N SER A 412 17.08 11.58 5.40
CA SER A 412 16.01 11.46 4.40
C SER A 412 14.71 12.11 4.88
N ALA A 413 14.03 12.83 3.99
CA ALA A 413 12.67 13.33 4.21
C ALA A 413 11.64 12.19 4.36
N TYR A 414 11.98 11.02 3.84
CA TYR A 414 11.14 9.83 3.89
C TYR A 414 11.50 8.91 5.06
N GLY A 415 10.52 8.21 5.57
CA GLY A 415 10.69 7.26 6.67
C GLY A 415 9.83 6.01 6.51
N ASN A 416 9.72 5.47 5.28
CA ASN A 416 8.91 4.28 5.03
C ASN A 416 9.61 3.02 5.58
N GLY A 417 10.78 2.69 5.03
CA GLY A 417 11.52 1.52 5.46
C GLY A 417 13.04 1.66 5.31
N SER A 418 13.78 0.81 6.01
CA SER A 418 15.23 0.65 5.85
C SER A 418 15.64 -0.76 6.25
N SER A 419 16.77 -1.24 5.72
CA SER A 419 17.32 -2.55 6.06
C SER A 419 18.80 -2.46 6.43
N ILE A 420 19.25 -3.40 7.25
CA ILE A 420 20.69 -3.61 7.55
C ILE A 420 21.08 -5.05 7.27
N PHE A 421 22.21 -5.26 6.60
CA PHE A 421 22.85 -6.55 6.43
C PHE A 421 24.11 -6.62 7.29
N THR A 422 24.14 -7.52 8.27
CA THR A 422 25.22 -7.68 9.25
C THR A 422 25.08 -9.03 9.98
N GLU A 423 26.18 -9.59 10.43
CA GLU A 423 26.22 -10.71 11.38
C GLU A 423 26.34 -10.20 12.83
N SER A 424 26.57 -8.89 13.04
CA SER A 424 26.67 -8.26 14.38
C SER A 424 25.30 -7.99 14.99
N GLY A 425 24.92 -8.75 16.03
CA GLY A 425 23.73 -8.46 16.81
C GLY A 425 23.73 -7.06 17.46
N ALA A 426 24.91 -6.54 17.81
CA ALA A 426 25.05 -5.19 18.37
C ALA A 426 24.75 -4.11 17.34
N ALA A 427 25.28 -4.24 16.11
CA ALA A 427 25.01 -3.32 15.01
C ALA A 427 23.53 -3.35 14.63
N ALA A 428 22.95 -4.54 14.47
CA ALA A 428 21.53 -4.72 14.16
C ALA A 428 20.62 -4.10 15.23
N ARG A 429 20.94 -4.31 16.52
CA ARG A 429 20.16 -3.76 17.64
C ARG A 429 20.24 -2.22 17.66
N ARG A 430 21.43 -1.68 17.45
CA ARG A 430 21.66 -0.23 17.43
C ARG A 430 20.92 0.41 16.26
N PHE A 431 21.07 -0.13 15.05
CA PHE A 431 20.35 0.33 13.86
C PHE A 431 18.84 0.37 14.08
N ARG A 432 18.24 -0.73 14.60
CA ARG A 432 16.81 -0.80 14.91
C ARG A 432 16.33 0.28 15.88
N HIS A 433 17.19 0.74 16.76
CA HIS A 433 16.84 1.72 17.79
C HIS A 433 16.97 3.16 17.30
N GLU A 434 17.95 3.43 16.44
CA GLU A 434 18.36 4.80 16.11
C GLU A 434 17.81 5.31 14.76
N VAL A 435 17.41 4.40 13.83
CA VAL A 435 16.87 4.84 12.54
C VAL A 435 15.43 5.31 12.64
N GLN A 436 15.13 6.40 11.94
CA GLN A 436 13.83 7.09 11.95
C GLN A 436 12.96 6.66 10.77
N VAL A 437 12.57 5.37 10.75
CA VAL A 437 11.70 4.79 9.73
C VAL A 437 10.64 3.90 10.37
N GLY A 438 9.53 3.70 9.67
CA GLY A 438 8.41 2.91 10.20
C GLY A 438 8.63 1.39 10.14
N MET A 439 9.42 0.89 9.18
CA MET A 439 9.65 -0.54 8.96
C MET A 439 11.13 -0.83 8.82
N ILE A 440 11.63 -1.85 9.54
CA ILE A 440 13.06 -2.17 9.58
C ILE A 440 13.26 -3.65 9.25
N GLY A 441 14.15 -3.92 8.30
CA GLY A 441 14.65 -5.26 7.96
C GLY A 441 16.04 -5.51 8.56
N VAL A 442 16.27 -6.73 9.04
CA VAL A 442 17.59 -7.20 9.41
C VAL A 442 17.87 -8.44 8.56
N ASN A 443 18.87 -8.36 7.70
CA ASN A 443 19.20 -9.39 6.71
C ASN A 443 18.03 -9.74 5.76
N ILE A 444 17.20 -8.75 5.48
CA ILE A 444 16.06 -8.83 4.56
C ILE A 444 16.11 -7.60 3.64
N GLY A 445 16.03 -7.81 2.32
CA GLY A 445 16.06 -6.72 1.34
C GLY A 445 14.78 -5.87 1.30
N VAL A 446 13.62 -6.49 1.55
CA VAL A 446 12.31 -5.82 1.57
C VAL A 446 11.69 -5.99 2.96
N ALA A 447 11.65 -4.92 3.75
CA ALA A 447 11.13 -4.92 5.11
C ALA A 447 9.59 -4.84 5.20
N ALA A 448 8.85 -5.28 4.15
CA ALA A 448 7.40 -5.23 4.13
C ALA A 448 6.80 -6.19 5.20
N PRO A 449 5.89 -5.70 6.05
CA PRO A 449 5.30 -6.52 7.10
C PRO A 449 4.29 -7.52 6.53
N VAL A 450 4.08 -8.63 7.25
CA VAL A 450 2.93 -9.52 7.02
C VAL A 450 1.63 -8.84 7.47
N ALA A 451 0.48 -9.34 7.01
CA ALA A 451 -0.83 -8.69 7.21
C ALA A 451 -1.25 -8.43 8.67
N PHE A 452 -0.64 -9.15 9.63
CA PHE A 452 -0.92 -9.02 11.06
C PHE A 452 -0.21 -7.83 11.75
N PHE A 453 0.74 -7.19 11.06
CA PHE A 453 1.45 -6.00 11.53
C PHE A 453 1.11 -4.80 10.66
N PRO A 454 1.08 -3.57 11.20
CA PRO A 454 0.76 -2.39 10.42
C PRO A 454 1.86 -2.07 9.39
N PHE A 455 1.45 -1.60 8.22
CA PHE A 455 2.35 -1.02 7.23
C PHE A 455 2.65 0.42 7.65
N SER A 456 3.70 0.56 8.47
CA SER A 456 4.04 1.81 9.14
C SER A 456 4.91 2.70 8.25
N GLY A 457 4.65 4.00 8.30
CA GLY A 457 5.47 5.03 7.67
C GLY A 457 5.69 6.20 8.63
N TRP A 458 6.85 6.82 8.54
CA TRP A 458 7.19 8.02 9.29
C TRP A 458 7.49 9.17 8.33
N LYS A 459 7.65 10.38 8.84
CA LYS A 459 7.99 11.59 8.08
C LYS A 459 7.04 11.76 6.86
N ASP A 460 7.55 12.15 5.70
CA ASP A 460 6.75 12.36 4.49
C ASP A 460 6.26 11.06 3.79
N SER A 461 6.58 9.90 4.38
CA SER A 461 6.04 8.63 3.89
C SER A 461 4.65 8.30 4.44
N PHE A 462 4.16 9.04 5.45
CA PHE A 462 2.84 8.81 6.03
C PHE A 462 2.24 10.08 6.64
N PHE A 463 0.95 10.30 6.37
CA PHE A 463 0.16 11.38 6.96
C PHE A 463 -1.10 10.78 7.59
N GLY A 464 -1.24 10.90 8.90
CA GLY A 464 -2.29 10.31 9.74
C GLY A 464 -1.72 9.70 11.01
N ASP A 465 -2.55 8.99 11.79
CA ASP A 465 -2.13 8.33 13.04
C ASP A 465 -2.14 6.80 12.94
N LEU A 466 -3.12 6.23 12.22
CA LEU A 466 -3.36 4.80 12.13
C LEU A 466 -2.95 4.30 10.74
N HIS A 467 -2.07 3.31 10.72
CA HIS A 467 -1.49 2.77 9.50
C HIS A 467 -2.41 1.74 8.81
N ALA A 468 -2.00 1.29 7.62
CA ALA A 468 -2.75 0.28 6.89
C ALA A 468 -2.58 -1.10 7.52
N HIS A 469 -3.62 -1.93 7.40
CA HIS A 469 -3.78 -3.32 7.85
C HIS A 469 -3.34 -3.60 9.31
N GLY A 470 -3.29 -4.87 9.71
CA GLY A 470 -3.00 -5.25 11.09
C GLY A 470 -4.01 -4.68 12.11
N PRO A 471 -3.59 -4.50 13.36
CA PRO A 471 -4.44 -3.93 14.41
C PRO A 471 -4.90 -2.49 14.12
N ASP A 472 -4.06 -1.70 13.46
CA ASP A 472 -4.34 -0.31 13.12
C ASP A 472 -5.56 -0.20 12.18
N ALA A 473 -5.77 -1.17 11.30
CA ALA A 473 -6.94 -1.18 10.42
C ALA A 473 -8.24 -1.24 11.21
N VAL A 474 -8.32 -2.07 12.25
CA VAL A 474 -9.52 -2.15 13.09
C VAL A 474 -9.74 -0.85 13.87
N GLU A 475 -8.66 -0.25 14.38
CA GLU A 475 -8.72 1.08 15.02
C GLU A 475 -9.18 2.16 14.03
N PHE A 476 -8.67 2.13 12.80
CA PHE A 476 -9.01 3.09 11.76
C PHE A 476 -10.48 2.98 11.32
N PHE A 477 -10.98 1.77 11.10
CA PHE A 477 -12.33 1.53 10.59
C PHE A 477 -13.40 1.47 11.67
N THR A 478 -13.07 1.74 12.94
CA THR A 478 -14.02 1.75 14.05
C THR A 478 -13.92 3.01 14.91
N ARG A 479 -15.05 3.36 15.57
CA ARG A 479 -15.11 4.38 16.62
C ARG A 479 -15.39 3.71 17.96
N LYS A 480 -14.70 4.14 19.00
CA LYS A 480 -14.97 3.69 20.37
C LYS A 480 -16.18 4.44 20.94
N LYS A 481 -17.04 3.70 21.62
CA LYS A 481 -18.10 4.27 22.44
C LYS A 481 -17.89 3.78 23.87
N THR A 482 -17.79 4.70 24.81
CA THR A 482 -17.70 4.37 26.23
C THR A 482 -19.12 4.39 26.81
N ILE A 483 -19.45 3.36 27.57
CA ILE A 483 -20.75 3.18 28.26
C ILE A 483 -20.43 3.05 29.73
N THR A 484 -21.16 3.81 30.57
CA THR A 484 -21.11 3.70 32.02
C THR A 484 -22.51 3.32 32.48
N SER A 485 -22.60 2.19 33.15
CA SER A 485 -23.88 1.62 33.60
C SER A 485 -23.95 1.60 35.11
N ARG A 486 -25.03 2.07 35.67
CA ARG A 486 -25.33 1.96 37.13
C ARG A 486 -26.42 0.94 37.36
N TRP A 487 -26.14 0.00 38.26
CA TRP A 487 -27.06 -1.04 38.61
C TRP A 487 -27.74 -0.69 39.95
N PHE A 488 -29.07 -0.48 39.94
CA PHE A 488 -29.84 -0.18 41.14
C PHE A 488 -30.31 -1.46 41.77
N SER A 489 -30.00 -1.66 43.06
CA SER A 489 -30.64 -2.70 43.88
C SER A 489 -31.74 -2.08 44.73
N SER A 490 -32.85 -2.78 44.87
CA SER A 490 -33.96 -2.37 45.77
C SER A 490 -33.44 -2.17 47.18
N GLY A 491 -33.50 -0.94 47.72
CA GLY A 491 -33.09 -0.61 49.08
C GLY A 491 -31.81 0.21 49.25
N GLN A 492 -31.14 0.59 48.17
CA GLN A 492 -29.96 1.50 48.24
C GLN A 492 -30.39 2.95 48.02
N GLY A 493 -30.01 3.84 48.97
CA GLY A 493 -30.16 5.29 48.81
C GLY A 493 -29.28 5.86 47.67
N SER A 494 -29.58 7.08 47.23
CA SER A 494 -28.86 7.80 46.20
C SER A 494 -27.41 8.07 46.61
N GLY A 495 -26.47 7.19 46.22
CA GLY A 495 -25.04 7.43 46.37
C GLY A 495 -24.51 8.43 45.31
N SER A 496 -23.50 9.18 45.70
CA SER A 496 -22.81 10.18 44.85
C SER A 496 -22.22 9.56 43.57
N TYR A 497 -22.23 10.30 42.46
CA TYR A 497 -21.56 9.96 41.20
C TYR A 497 -20.05 10.08 41.24
N PHE A 498 -19.48 10.57 42.35
CA PHE A 498 -18.04 10.82 42.45
C PHE A 498 -17.34 9.67 43.15
N VAL A 499 -16.14 9.35 42.66
CA VAL A 499 -15.22 8.39 43.30
C VAL A 499 -14.99 8.83 44.74
N GLU A 500 -15.33 7.98 45.72
CA GLU A 500 -14.92 8.22 47.08
C GLU A 500 -13.40 8.27 47.16
N PRO A 501 -12.78 9.29 47.76
CA PRO A 501 -11.34 9.31 47.93
C PRO A 501 -10.89 8.10 48.75
N ALA A 502 -9.82 7.45 48.30
CA ALA A 502 -9.22 6.33 49.03
C ALA A 502 -8.87 6.76 50.46
N GLY A 503 -9.64 6.28 51.42
CA GLY A 503 -9.45 6.60 52.85
C GLY A 503 -10.72 6.76 53.70
N ALA A 504 -11.92 6.77 53.12
CA ALA A 504 -13.16 6.80 53.87
C ALA A 504 -13.60 5.37 54.23
N THR A 505 -12.81 4.65 55.00
CA THR A 505 -13.31 3.51 55.80
C THR A 505 -13.98 4.09 57.06
N GLY A 506 -15.30 4.36 56.97
CA GLY A 506 -16.10 4.73 58.12
C GLY A 506 -16.14 3.59 59.14
N GLN A 507 -15.93 3.98 60.36
CA GLN A 507 -16.13 3.17 61.58
C GLN A 507 -17.51 2.59 61.65
#